data_ecc5eaef02e9dd455020615bb088c890
#
_entry.id   ecc5eaef02e9dd455020615bb088c890
#
_cell.length_a   1.000
_cell.length_b   1.000
_cell.length_c   1.000
_cell.angle_alpha   90.00
_cell.angle_beta   90.00
_cell.angle_gamma   90.00
#
_symmetry.space_group_name_H-M   'P 1'
#
loop_
_entity.id
_entity.type
_entity.pdbx_description
1 polymer ?
#
loop_
_entity_poly.entity_id
_entity_poly.type
_entity_poly.pdbx_seq_one_letter_code
_entity_poly.pdbx_strand_id
1 'polypeptide(L)'
;MEKKTNQINRGKRKQQSDDKNAKKSGKKMKKKPDQKKQQSAGEESDEKKVNKSDEASSDEEHGKKNLDLEQRLRHKLSIPKVYDLMKSIDGKRRKDQIIQLLNESGFGGMVHICKWTKIHTFFVEWVVRHFEKENMWIRLSKTDVLPLKEEDVHRVYHLPMAGEQINIKLCSEAAIKRLRVELGLDGDYSPFVKATELEIRLKKMEKPKAWVKGAICLIIHNMLCPNNSSLVSLHYAQVLKEASSYNWCSHVLQYMKDGLQNPEVANPLADFHFLMINYMEKMGKRSPFLTGKYKQPSLRD
;
A
#
# COMPACT_ATOMS: atom_id res chain seq x y z
N MET A 1 -37.03 -56.20 -3.48
CA MET A 1 -38.14 -55.94 -2.56
C MET A 1 -37.59 -54.97 -1.53
N GLU A 2 -37.96 -53.72 -1.36
CA GLU A 2 -39.18 -52.94 -1.64
C GLU A 2 -38.80 -51.51 -1.97
N LYS A 3 -39.50 -50.95 -2.92
CA LYS A 3 -39.54 -49.53 -3.27
C LYS A 3 -40.37 -48.78 -2.22
N LYS A 4 -39.91 -47.62 -1.75
CA LYS A 4 -40.81 -46.57 -1.24
C LYS A 4 -40.46 -45.23 -1.80
N THR A 5 -41.29 -44.81 -2.68
CA THR A 5 -41.53 -43.47 -3.25
C THR A 5 -42.19 -42.58 -2.18
N ASN A 6 -41.80 -41.34 -2.04
CA ASN A 6 -42.63 -40.27 -1.47
C ASN A 6 -42.30 -38.91 -2.12
N GLN A 7 -43.13 -38.49 -2.86
CA GLN A 7 -44.04 -37.40 -3.25
C GLN A 7 -43.67 -36.00 -2.68
N ILE A 8 -43.47 -35.19 -3.62
CA ILE A 8 -43.74 -33.76 -3.93
C ILE A 8 -44.76 -33.11 -2.98
N ASN A 9 -44.36 -31.94 -2.44
CA ASN A 9 -45.31 -30.91 -2.08
C ASN A 9 -44.86 -29.53 -2.57
N ARG A 10 -45.56 -29.06 -3.61
CA ARG A 10 -45.54 -27.68 -4.13
C ARG A 10 -46.43 -26.82 -3.27
N GLY A 11 -45.94 -25.80 -2.64
CA GLY A 11 -46.66 -24.72 -1.99
C GLY A 11 -46.49 -23.39 -2.74
N LYS A 12 -47.48 -23.02 -3.56
CA LYS A 12 -47.66 -21.67 -4.12
C LYS A 12 -48.13 -20.74 -3.00
N ARG A 13 -47.57 -19.54 -2.87
CA ARG A 13 -48.21 -18.34 -2.30
C ARG A 13 -47.71 -17.12 -3.07
N LYS A 14 -48.58 -16.63 -3.88
CA LYS A 14 -49.39 -15.38 -3.99
C LYS A 14 -48.58 -14.10 -3.77
N GLN A 15 -48.55 -13.38 -4.89
CA GLN A 15 -48.30 -11.93 -5.01
C GLN A 15 -49.40 -11.16 -4.25
N GLN A 16 -48.98 -10.10 -3.58
CA GLN A 16 -49.85 -8.96 -3.30
C GLN A 16 -49.03 -7.68 -3.50
N SER A 17 -49.45 -6.95 -4.49
CA SER A 17 -49.11 -5.57 -4.80
C SER A 17 -49.85 -4.64 -3.85
N ASP A 18 -49.19 -3.60 -3.34
CA ASP A 18 -49.92 -2.36 -3.03
C ASP A 18 -48.98 -1.15 -3.25
N ASP A 19 -49.50 -0.29 -4.08
CA ASP A 19 -49.10 1.07 -4.45
C ASP A 19 -49.29 2.09 -3.33
N LYS A 20 -48.65 3.22 -3.54
CA LYS A 20 -48.91 4.59 -3.08
C LYS A 20 -48.09 5.10 -1.88
N ASN A 21 -47.15 6.00 -2.07
CA ASN A 21 -47.41 7.42 -1.96
C ASN A 21 -46.19 8.30 -2.27
N ALA A 22 -46.39 9.18 -3.23
CA ALA A 22 -45.51 10.31 -3.52
C ALA A 22 -45.72 11.43 -2.49
N LYS A 23 -44.67 12.03 -1.96
CA LYS A 23 -44.71 13.41 -1.48
C LYS A 23 -43.46 14.17 -1.84
N LYS A 24 -43.66 15.17 -2.70
CA LYS A 24 -42.77 16.30 -3.03
C LYS A 24 -42.55 17.20 -1.81
N SER A 25 -41.33 17.67 -1.63
CA SER A 25 -41.01 19.04 -1.19
C SER A 25 -39.53 19.22 -1.45
N GLY A 26 -39.00 20.08 -2.27
CA GLY A 26 -39.36 21.47 -2.43
C GLY A 26 -38.28 22.33 -1.80
N LYS A 27 -37.27 22.77 -2.64
CA LYS A 27 -36.63 24.09 -2.62
C LYS A 27 -35.68 24.49 -1.47
N LYS A 28 -34.41 24.79 -1.80
CA LYS A 28 -33.97 26.22 -1.86
C LYS A 28 -32.56 26.35 -2.44
N MET A 29 -32.48 26.91 -3.61
CA MET A 29 -31.28 27.57 -4.15
C MET A 29 -31.01 28.85 -3.33
N LYS A 30 -29.75 29.06 -2.91
CA LYS A 30 -29.27 30.39 -2.52
C LYS A 30 -28.21 30.84 -3.52
N LYS A 31 -28.52 31.97 -4.17
CA LYS A 31 -27.67 32.76 -5.09
C LYS A 31 -26.47 33.34 -4.35
N LYS A 32 -25.36 33.42 -5.04
CA LYS A 32 -24.20 34.31 -4.74
C LYS A 32 -24.50 35.71 -5.23
N PRO A 33 -24.00 36.75 -4.58
CA PRO A 33 -23.89 38.08 -5.21
C PRO A 33 -22.49 38.31 -5.77
N ASP A 34 -22.48 38.87 -6.96
CA ASP A 34 -21.33 39.47 -7.66
C ASP A 34 -20.81 40.67 -6.88
N GLN A 35 -19.47 40.82 -6.88
CA GLN A 35 -18.88 42.15 -6.62
C GLN A 35 -17.85 42.50 -7.69
N LYS A 36 -18.06 43.70 -8.14
CA LYS A 36 -17.51 44.49 -9.24
C LYS A 36 -15.99 44.80 -9.12
N LYS A 37 -15.43 44.92 -10.31
CA LYS A 37 -14.18 45.63 -10.67
C LYS A 37 -14.07 47.02 -10.04
N GLN A 38 -12.85 47.35 -9.63
CA GLN A 38 -12.34 48.74 -9.80
C GLN A 38 -10.90 48.69 -10.28
N GLN A 39 -10.71 49.32 -11.41
CA GLN A 39 -9.40 49.74 -11.97
C GLN A 39 -8.97 51.05 -11.25
N SER A 40 -7.69 51.18 -10.98
CA SER A 40 -7.04 52.48 -10.97
C SER A 40 -5.60 52.34 -11.44
N ALA A 41 -5.31 53.18 -12.41
CA ALA A 41 -3.99 53.42 -13.02
C ALA A 41 -3.19 54.41 -12.16
N GLY A 42 -1.88 54.41 -12.30
CA GLY A 42 -0.94 55.41 -11.74
C GLY A 42 0.46 54.81 -11.75
N GLU A 43 1.18 55.07 -12.76
CA GLU A 43 2.32 55.96 -13.01
C GLU A 43 3.70 55.46 -12.59
N GLU A 44 4.57 55.54 -13.58
CA GLU A 44 6.00 55.24 -13.67
C GLU A 44 6.84 55.92 -12.58
N SER A 45 7.90 55.24 -12.14
CA SER A 45 9.21 55.86 -11.96
C SER A 45 10.33 54.83 -11.98
N ASP A 46 11.23 55.02 -12.95
CA ASP A 46 12.54 54.36 -13.08
C ASP A 46 13.41 54.54 -11.84
N GLU A 47 13.97 53.44 -11.34
CA GLU A 47 15.30 53.49 -10.74
C GLU A 47 16.03 52.14 -10.87
N LYS A 48 17.12 52.17 -11.62
CA LYS A 48 18.16 51.14 -11.75
C LYS A 48 18.75 50.85 -10.37
N LYS A 49 18.67 49.59 -9.89
CA LYS A 49 19.62 49.06 -8.92
C LYS A 49 20.20 47.74 -9.42
N VAL A 50 21.53 47.78 -9.41
CA VAL A 50 22.48 46.76 -9.84
C VAL A 50 22.32 45.47 -9.08
N ASN A 51 22.21 44.37 -9.81
CA ASN A 51 22.23 42.99 -9.33
C ASN A 51 23.59 42.62 -8.72
N LYS A 52 23.55 42.17 -7.48
CA LYS A 52 24.60 41.37 -6.88
C LYS A 52 23.98 40.59 -5.71
N SER A 53 23.64 39.32 -5.93
CA SER A 53 23.48 38.25 -4.93
C SER A 53 22.52 37.14 -5.39
N ASP A 54 22.94 36.28 -6.32
CA ASP A 54 22.17 35.12 -6.76
C ASP A 54 22.93 33.78 -6.61
N GLU A 55 23.77 33.61 -5.59
CA GLU A 55 24.44 32.31 -5.35
C GLU A 55 24.06 31.61 -4.04
N ALA A 56 23.16 32.18 -3.22
CA ALA A 56 22.84 31.59 -1.91
C ALA A 56 21.49 30.82 -1.82
N SER A 57 20.68 30.80 -2.90
CA SER A 57 19.29 30.26 -2.77
C SER A 57 19.10 28.79 -3.17
N SER A 58 20.08 28.18 -3.87
CA SER A 58 19.92 26.79 -4.35
C SER A 58 20.03 25.72 -3.27
N ASP A 59 20.88 25.96 -2.25
CA ASP A 59 21.14 24.95 -1.20
C ASP A 59 20.01 24.88 -0.15
N GLU A 60 19.33 25.99 0.14
CA GLU A 60 18.18 25.99 1.06
C GLU A 60 16.92 25.32 0.46
N GLU A 61 16.71 25.45 -0.85
CA GLU A 61 15.54 24.83 -1.52
C GLU A 61 15.72 23.32 -1.66
N HIS A 62 16.95 22.83 -1.89
CA HIS A 62 17.27 21.40 -1.87
C HIS A 62 17.14 20.80 -0.47
N GLY A 63 17.55 21.52 0.57
CA GLY A 63 17.38 21.10 1.95
C GLY A 63 15.91 20.96 2.36
N LYS A 64 15.04 21.87 1.94
CA LYS A 64 13.60 21.82 2.20
C LYS A 64 12.90 20.69 1.45
N LYS A 65 13.27 20.42 0.18
CA LYS A 65 12.74 19.29 -0.62
C LYS A 65 13.13 17.95 -0.01
N ASN A 66 14.36 17.80 0.49
CA ASN A 66 14.82 16.56 1.12
C ASN A 66 14.15 16.29 2.48
N LEU A 67 13.91 17.32 3.29
CA LEU A 67 13.17 17.18 4.56
C LEU A 67 11.71 16.73 4.31
N ASP A 68 11.06 17.28 3.29
CA ASP A 68 9.70 16.91 2.93
C ASP A 68 9.61 15.45 2.42
N LEU A 69 10.57 14.99 1.61
CA LEU A 69 10.63 13.60 1.16
C LEU A 69 10.91 12.65 2.35
N GLU A 70 11.82 13.00 3.27
CA GLU A 70 12.09 12.19 4.45
C GLU A 70 10.86 12.11 5.38
N GLN A 71 10.14 13.20 5.59
CA GLN A 71 8.89 13.20 6.33
C GLN A 71 7.81 12.37 5.64
N ARG A 72 7.66 12.49 4.31
CA ARG A 72 6.71 11.71 3.52
C ARG A 72 7.01 10.22 3.55
N LEU A 73 8.27 9.82 3.48
CA LEU A 73 8.68 8.41 3.58
C LEU A 73 8.49 7.83 4.97
N ARG A 74 8.73 8.60 6.03
CA ARG A 74 8.47 8.17 7.43
C ARG A 74 7.01 7.83 7.67
N HIS A 75 6.08 8.54 7.03
CA HIS A 75 4.65 8.27 7.16
C HIS A 75 4.16 7.05 6.38
N LYS A 76 4.89 6.60 5.35
CA LYS A 76 4.42 5.62 4.38
C LYS A 76 4.95 4.21 4.59
N LEU A 77 6.14 4.08 5.15
CA LEU A 77 6.75 2.77 5.37
C LEU A 77 6.56 2.36 6.81
N SER A 78 5.47 1.67 7.06
CA SER A 78 5.08 1.29 8.40
C SER A 78 5.54 -0.13 8.76
N ILE A 79 6.79 -0.47 8.40
CA ILE A 79 7.42 -1.73 8.84
C ILE A 79 7.32 -1.92 10.35
N PRO A 80 7.54 -0.88 11.21
CA PRO A 80 7.28 -1.01 12.63
C PRO A 80 5.87 -1.49 12.96
N LYS A 81 4.86 -1.06 12.20
CA LYS A 81 3.47 -1.52 12.43
C LYS A 81 3.27 -2.99 12.08
N VAL A 82 3.90 -3.47 10.99
CA VAL A 82 3.88 -4.89 10.64
C VAL A 82 4.61 -5.71 11.71
N TYR A 83 5.79 -5.25 12.16
CA TYR A 83 6.52 -5.87 13.25
C TYR A 83 5.69 -5.94 14.54
N ASP A 84 5.10 -4.82 14.96
CA ASP A 84 4.29 -4.75 16.18
C ASP A 84 3.01 -5.62 16.05
N LEU A 85 2.42 -5.70 14.84
CA LEU A 85 1.31 -6.61 14.55
C LEU A 85 1.74 -8.06 14.72
N MET A 86 2.88 -8.48 14.14
CA MET A 86 3.39 -9.84 14.29
C MET A 86 3.75 -10.16 15.75
N LYS A 87 4.36 -9.23 16.47
CA LYS A 87 4.65 -9.38 17.92
C LYS A 87 3.37 -9.48 18.76
N SER A 88 2.27 -8.89 18.33
CA SER A 88 1.00 -9.00 19.04
C SER A 88 0.44 -10.43 19.10
N ILE A 89 0.93 -11.32 18.22
CA ILE A 89 0.57 -12.76 18.21
C ILE A 89 1.00 -13.42 19.54
N ASP A 90 2.12 -13.00 20.13
CA ASP A 90 2.66 -13.57 21.36
C ASP A 90 1.68 -13.48 22.53
N GLY A 91 0.84 -12.45 22.58
CA GLY A 91 -0.21 -12.27 23.58
C GLY A 91 -1.55 -12.94 23.25
N LYS A 92 -1.67 -13.64 22.11
CA LYS A 92 -2.93 -14.26 21.69
C LYS A 92 -3.12 -15.66 22.27
N ARG A 93 -4.32 -15.94 22.79
CA ARG A 93 -4.69 -17.27 23.32
C ARG A 93 -4.53 -18.40 22.28
N ARG A 94 -4.68 -18.09 20.98
CA ARG A 94 -4.60 -19.06 19.87
C ARG A 94 -3.39 -18.79 18.97
N LYS A 95 -2.27 -18.45 19.57
CA LYS A 95 -1.01 -18.12 18.88
C LYS A 95 -0.64 -19.16 17.83
N ASP A 96 -0.56 -20.44 18.22
CA ASP A 96 -0.10 -21.50 17.34
C ASP A 96 -1.03 -21.67 16.13
N GLN A 97 -2.34 -21.55 16.35
CA GLN A 97 -3.32 -21.60 15.26
C GLN A 97 -3.17 -20.40 14.29
N ILE A 98 -2.85 -19.21 14.80
CA ILE A 98 -2.59 -18.03 13.96
C ILE A 98 -1.33 -18.26 13.13
N ILE A 99 -0.25 -18.74 13.72
CA ILE A 99 1.02 -19.03 13.02
C ILE A 99 0.80 -20.11 11.96
N GLN A 100 0.09 -21.20 12.29
CA GLN A 100 -0.25 -22.24 11.33
C GLN A 100 -1.01 -21.66 10.13
N LEU A 101 -2.06 -20.84 10.36
CA LEU A 101 -2.85 -20.24 9.30
C LEU A 101 -2.05 -19.23 8.45
N LEU A 102 -1.09 -18.50 9.04
CA LEU A 102 -0.17 -17.66 8.29
C LEU A 102 0.73 -18.51 7.37
N ASN A 103 1.25 -19.63 7.86
CA ASN A 103 2.03 -20.58 7.05
C ASN A 103 1.20 -21.14 5.91
N GLU A 104 -0.01 -21.63 6.19
CA GLU A 104 -0.94 -22.17 5.19
C GLU A 104 -1.33 -21.13 4.13
N SER A 105 -1.41 -19.85 4.50
CA SER A 105 -1.69 -18.74 3.56
C SER A 105 -0.48 -18.29 2.76
N GLY A 106 0.72 -18.80 3.04
CA GLY A 106 1.96 -18.38 2.42
C GLY A 106 2.57 -17.09 2.99
N PHE A 107 2.05 -16.59 4.13
CA PHE A 107 2.55 -15.38 4.81
C PHE A 107 3.34 -15.69 6.09
N GLY A 108 3.72 -16.95 6.30
CA GLY A 108 4.46 -17.38 7.49
C GLY A 108 5.79 -16.68 7.69
N GLY A 109 6.50 -16.32 6.60
CA GLY A 109 7.75 -15.56 6.66
C GLY A 109 7.62 -14.21 7.38
N MET A 110 6.42 -13.61 7.37
CA MET A 110 6.18 -12.33 8.03
C MET A 110 6.31 -12.36 9.56
N VAL A 111 6.18 -13.54 10.18
CA VAL A 111 6.38 -13.72 11.61
C VAL A 111 7.83 -13.43 12.04
N HIS A 112 8.76 -13.59 11.12
CA HIS A 112 10.20 -13.39 11.33
C HIS A 112 10.71 -12.00 10.93
N ILE A 113 9.80 -11.09 10.53
CA ILE A 113 10.21 -9.74 10.12
C ILE A 113 10.92 -9.02 11.26
N CYS A 114 12.08 -8.42 10.95
CA CYS A 114 12.85 -7.66 11.92
C CYS A 114 12.27 -6.24 12.09
N LYS A 115 12.43 -5.66 13.28
CA LYS A 115 12.07 -4.27 13.52
C LYS A 115 13.01 -3.35 12.76
N TRP A 116 12.54 -2.82 11.64
CA TRP A 116 13.28 -1.87 10.84
C TRP A 116 12.67 -0.47 11.02
N THR A 117 13.46 0.48 11.50
CA THR A 117 12.94 1.79 11.91
C THR A 117 13.20 2.91 10.89
N LYS A 118 14.14 2.71 9.95
CA LYS A 118 14.55 3.77 9.04
C LYS A 118 14.94 3.24 7.67
N ILE A 119 14.35 3.82 6.62
CA ILE A 119 14.84 3.68 5.25
C ILE A 119 15.60 4.95 4.89
N HIS A 120 16.76 4.81 4.29
CA HIS A 120 17.56 5.95 3.87
C HIS A 120 16.90 6.66 2.69
N THR A 121 16.60 7.93 2.86
CA THR A 121 15.97 8.77 1.82
C THR A 121 16.80 8.78 0.54
N PHE A 122 18.11 8.93 0.66
CA PHE A 122 19.04 8.87 -0.47
C PHE A 122 18.99 7.54 -1.23
N PHE A 123 18.79 6.42 -0.52
CA PHE A 123 18.62 5.13 -1.16
C PHE A 123 17.34 5.11 -2.02
N VAL A 124 16.24 5.66 -1.50
CA VAL A 124 14.96 5.72 -2.23
C VAL A 124 15.10 6.58 -3.48
N GLU A 125 15.68 7.78 -3.36
CA GLU A 125 15.92 8.66 -4.50
C GLU A 125 16.83 8.02 -5.54
N TRP A 126 17.89 7.36 -5.07
CA TRP A 126 18.82 6.66 -5.93
C TRP A 126 18.12 5.52 -6.69
N VAL A 127 17.32 4.68 -6.00
CA VAL A 127 16.54 3.62 -6.62
C VAL A 127 15.62 4.18 -7.69
N VAL A 128 14.82 5.22 -7.37
CA VAL A 128 13.86 5.83 -8.30
C VAL A 128 14.54 6.34 -9.58
N ARG A 129 15.73 6.94 -9.43
CA ARG A 129 16.50 7.48 -10.58
C ARG A 129 17.16 6.41 -11.44
N HIS A 130 17.46 5.24 -10.86
CA HIS A 130 18.21 4.18 -11.53
C HIS A 130 17.37 2.94 -11.88
N PHE A 131 16.06 3.00 -11.58
CA PHE A 131 15.16 1.91 -11.93
C PHE A 131 14.78 1.95 -13.41
N GLU A 132 14.99 0.80 -14.09
CA GLU A 132 14.59 0.58 -15.47
C GLU A 132 13.40 -0.38 -15.53
N LYS A 133 12.26 0.18 -15.85
CA LYS A 133 10.96 -0.50 -15.82
C LYS A 133 10.87 -1.68 -16.78
N GLU A 134 11.35 -1.50 -18.01
CA GLU A 134 11.22 -2.50 -19.08
C GLU A 134 11.95 -3.80 -18.69
N ASN A 135 13.09 -3.66 -18.07
CA ASN A 135 13.97 -4.76 -17.71
C ASN A 135 13.80 -5.21 -16.24
N MET A 136 13.04 -4.47 -15.44
CA MET A 136 12.90 -4.71 -13.99
C MET A 136 14.26 -4.83 -13.30
N TRP A 137 15.13 -3.85 -13.49
CA TRP A 137 16.42 -3.78 -12.80
C TRP A 137 16.73 -2.38 -12.29
N ILE A 138 17.69 -2.30 -11.36
CA ILE A 138 18.28 -1.05 -10.88
C ILE A 138 19.69 -0.97 -11.45
N ARG A 139 20.00 0.11 -12.17
CA ARG A 139 21.33 0.35 -12.72
C ARG A 139 22.30 0.76 -11.59
N LEU A 140 23.34 -0.06 -11.39
CA LEU A 140 24.36 0.19 -10.36
C LEU A 140 25.53 1.00 -10.91
N SER A 141 25.88 0.76 -12.18
CA SER A 141 26.95 1.47 -12.92
C SER A 141 26.66 1.41 -14.42
N LYS A 142 27.61 1.84 -15.25
CA LYS A 142 27.50 1.72 -16.71
C LYS A 142 27.38 0.27 -17.17
N THR A 143 28.00 -0.67 -16.45
CA THR A 143 28.07 -2.09 -16.82
C THR A 143 27.28 -3.01 -15.89
N ASP A 144 26.96 -2.55 -14.68
CA ASP A 144 26.37 -3.41 -13.66
C ASP A 144 24.90 -3.06 -13.42
N VAL A 145 24.07 -4.08 -13.29
CA VAL A 145 22.65 -3.96 -12.98
C VAL A 145 22.27 -4.91 -11.84
N LEU A 146 21.27 -4.51 -11.08
CA LEU A 146 20.63 -5.32 -10.05
C LEU A 146 19.25 -5.75 -10.56
N PRO A 147 19.10 -6.97 -11.11
CA PRO A 147 17.78 -7.43 -11.53
C PRO A 147 16.89 -7.68 -10.33
N LEU A 148 15.58 -7.39 -10.50
CA LEU A 148 14.53 -7.65 -9.53
C LEU A 148 13.69 -8.80 -10.05
N LYS A 149 13.69 -9.93 -9.34
CA LYS A 149 13.04 -11.18 -9.74
C LYS A 149 12.11 -11.68 -8.65
N GLU A 150 11.17 -12.55 -9.03
CA GLU A 150 10.25 -13.20 -8.09
C GLU A 150 10.99 -14.01 -7.02
N GLU A 151 12.10 -14.67 -7.40
CA GLU A 151 12.94 -15.42 -6.47
C GLU A 151 13.56 -14.52 -5.39
N ASP A 152 13.83 -13.25 -5.73
CA ASP A 152 14.35 -12.28 -4.75
C ASP A 152 13.27 -11.91 -3.72
N VAL A 153 12.02 -11.69 -4.15
CA VAL A 153 10.89 -11.41 -3.25
C VAL A 153 10.60 -12.64 -2.37
N HIS A 154 10.60 -13.82 -2.98
CA HIS A 154 10.43 -15.08 -2.24
C HIS A 154 11.52 -15.26 -1.18
N ARG A 155 12.76 -15.02 -1.53
CA ARG A 155 13.92 -15.15 -0.62
C ARG A 155 13.81 -14.20 0.57
N VAL A 156 13.36 -12.97 0.36
CA VAL A 156 13.25 -11.95 1.43
C VAL A 156 12.04 -12.20 2.33
N TYR A 157 10.90 -12.58 1.76
CA TYR A 157 9.63 -12.64 2.48
C TYR A 157 9.01 -14.03 2.61
N HIS A 158 9.55 -15.02 1.91
CA HIS A 158 8.99 -16.38 1.81
C HIS A 158 7.53 -16.38 1.31
N LEU A 159 7.16 -15.40 0.48
CA LEU A 159 5.84 -15.34 -0.16
C LEU A 159 5.72 -16.39 -1.28
N PRO A 160 4.51 -16.89 -1.59
CA PRO A 160 4.29 -17.77 -2.73
C PRO A 160 4.75 -17.16 -4.05
N MET A 161 5.53 -17.93 -4.82
CA MET A 161 6.07 -17.56 -6.13
C MET A 161 5.37 -18.28 -7.29
N ALA A 162 4.48 -19.21 -6.99
CA ALA A 162 3.69 -19.95 -7.97
C ALA A 162 2.20 -19.71 -7.74
N GLY A 163 1.39 -20.02 -8.75
CA GLY A 163 -0.06 -19.90 -8.67
C GLY A 163 -0.64 -18.86 -9.63
N GLU A 164 -1.90 -18.51 -9.39
CA GLU A 164 -2.64 -17.56 -10.22
C GLU A 164 -2.13 -16.12 -10.04
N GLN A 165 -2.27 -15.32 -11.09
CA GLN A 165 -1.98 -13.88 -11.00
C GLN A 165 -3.08 -13.16 -10.22
N ILE A 166 -2.68 -12.25 -9.33
CA ILE A 166 -3.61 -11.47 -8.51
C ILE A 166 -4.22 -10.35 -9.36
N ASN A 167 -5.53 -10.39 -9.52
CA ASN A 167 -6.29 -9.29 -10.13
C ASN A 167 -7.34 -8.75 -9.16
N ILE A 168 -6.97 -7.71 -8.42
CA ILE A 168 -7.84 -7.08 -7.43
C ILE A 168 -9.10 -6.42 -8.02
N LYS A 169 -9.10 -6.10 -9.34
CA LYS A 169 -10.26 -5.52 -10.04
C LYS A 169 -11.40 -6.52 -10.20
N LEU A 170 -11.12 -7.81 -10.12
CA LEU A 170 -12.12 -8.88 -10.22
C LEU A 170 -12.79 -9.20 -8.86
N CYS A 171 -12.42 -8.50 -7.79
CA CYS A 171 -13.01 -8.74 -6.48
C CYS A 171 -14.48 -8.33 -6.44
N SER A 172 -15.36 -9.27 -6.12
CA SER A 172 -16.79 -9.02 -6.04
C SER A 172 -17.16 -8.26 -4.75
N GLU A 173 -18.19 -7.41 -4.84
CA GLU A 173 -18.75 -6.73 -3.64
C GLU A 173 -19.16 -7.73 -2.56
N ALA A 174 -19.70 -8.88 -2.95
CA ALA A 174 -20.09 -9.94 -2.01
C ALA A 174 -18.89 -10.51 -1.23
N ALA A 175 -17.69 -10.56 -1.84
CA ALA A 175 -16.47 -10.97 -1.14
C ALA A 175 -16.02 -9.89 -0.16
N ILE A 176 -16.09 -8.62 -0.54
CA ILE A 176 -15.78 -7.49 0.33
C ILE A 176 -16.71 -7.46 1.54
N LYS A 177 -18.03 -7.57 1.31
CA LYS A 177 -19.05 -7.61 2.37
C LYS A 177 -18.78 -8.75 3.37
N ARG A 178 -18.46 -9.94 2.87
CA ARG A 178 -18.12 -11.09 3.73
C ARG A 178 -16.88 -10.82 4.57
N LEU A 179 -15.82 -10.31 3.96
CA LEU A 179 -14.60 -9.97 4.68
C LEU A 179 -14.86 -8.92 5.76
N ARG A 180 -15.65 -7.89 5.48
CA ARG A 180 -16.04 -6.87 6.48
C ARG A 180 -16.73 -7.48 7.69
N VAL A 181 -17.73 -8.35 7.45
CA VAL A 181 -18.43 -9.06 8.53
C VAL A 181 -17.45 -9.93 9.34
N GLU A 182 -16.57 -10.68 8.67
CA GLU A 182 -15.55 -11.49 9.35
C GLU A 182 -14.63 -10.63 10.23
N LEU A 183 -14.27 -9.42 9.77
CA LEU A 183 -13.42 -8.48 10.49
C LEU A 183 -14.18 -7.65 11.55
N GLY A 184 -15.51 -7.80 11.66
CA GLY A 184 -16.34 -7.03 12.57
C GLY A 184 -16.45 -5.55 12.18
N LEU A 185 -16.38 -5.23 10.89
CA LEU A 185 -16.48 -3.89 10.33
C LEU A 185 -17.93 -3.64 9.87
N ASP A 186 -18.81 -3.39 10.84
CA ASP A 186 -20.24 -3.21 10.58
C ASP A 186 -20.57 -1.80 10.04
N GLY A 187 -21.71 -1.69 9.34
CA GLY A 187 -22.42 -0.44 9.01
C GLY A 187 -22.07 0.22 7.68
N ASP A 188 -20.85 0.19 7.19
CA ASP A 188 -20.47 0.78 5.90
C ASP A 188 -19.97 -0.32 4.95
N TYR A 189 -20.48 -0.30 3.71
CA TYR A 189 -20.06 -1.25 2.66
C TYR A 189 -18.86 -0.77 1.83
N SER A 190 -18.13 0.22 2.32
CA SER A 190 -16.94 0.72 1.65
C SER A 190 -15.91 -0.41 1.43
N PRO A 191 -15.28 -0.49 0.26
CA PRO A 191 -14.19 -1.43 0.02
C PRO A 191 -12.89 -1.01 0.73
N PHE A 192 -12.96 0.03 1.53
CA PHE A 192 -11.83 0.57 2.28
C PHE A 192 -12.14 0.64 3.77
N VAL A 193 -11.09 0.52 4.60
CA VAL A 193 -11.16 0.68 6.06
C VAL A 193 -9.93 1.48 6.54
N LYS A 194 -10.09 2.31 7.55
CA LYS A 194 -8.94 3.01 8.14
C LYS A 194 -7.96 2.02 8.75
N ALA A 195 -6.67 2.14 8.43
CA ALA A 195 -5.63 1.25 8.95
C ALA A 195 -5.66 1.19 10.49
N THR A 196 -5.81 2.34 11.15
CA THR A 196 -5.90 2.41 12.62
C THR A 196 -7.13 1.68 13.18
N GLU A 197 -8.26 1.73 12.48
CA GLU A 197 -9.45 0.99 12.88
C GLU A 197 -9.22 -0.52 12.79
N LEU A 198 -8.66 -0.98 11.67
CA LEU A 198 -8.34 -2.40 11.48
C LEU A 198 -7.31 -2.88 12.51
N GLU A 199 -6.27 -2.10 12.80
CA GLU A 199 -5.28 -2.40 13.86
C GLU A 199 -5.96 -2.58 15.24
N ILE A 200 -6.86 -1.67 15.61
CA ILE A 200 -7.61 -1.75 16.88
C ILE A 200 -8.49 -3.01 16.94
N ARG A 201 -9.15 -3.32 15.83
CA ARG A 201 -9.98 -4.53 15.71
C ARG A 201 -9.16 -5.80 15.87
N LEU A 202 -8.02 -5.90 15.18
CA LEU A 202 -7.14 -7.07 15.26
C LEU A 202 -6.56 -7.29 16.66
N LYS A 203 -6.25 -6.21 17.41
CA LYS A 203 -5.81 -6.34 18.80
C LYS A 203 -6.84 -7.07 19.67
N LYS A 204 -8.14 -6.84 19.43
CA LYS A 204 -9.25 -7.44 20.20
C LYS A 204 -9.79 -8.74 19.61
N MET A 205 -9.36 -9.09 18.39
CA MET A 205 -9.92 -10.22 17.65
C MET A 205 -9.39 -11.57 18.17
N GLU A 206 -10.31 -12.47 18.51
CA GLU A 206 -10.01 -13.81 19.01
C GLU A 206 -10.23 -14.92 17.95
N LYS A 207 -10.77 -14.56 16.77
CA LYS A 207 -11.04 -15.49 15.66
C LYS A 207 -9.78 -15.59 14.76
N PRO A 208 -8.99 -16.71 14.81
CA PRO A 208 -7.70 -16.78 14.10
C PRO A 208 -7.82 -16.58 12.59
N LYS A 209 -8.80 -17.19 11.91
CA LYS A 209 -8.99 -17.04 10.46
C LYS A 209 -9.26 -15.58 10.06
N ALA A 210 -10.12 -14.89 10.80
CA ALA A 210 -10.42 -13.47 10.53
C ALA A 210 -9.21 -12.59 10.84
N TRP A 211 -8.51 -12.87 11.95
CA TRP A 211 -7.29 -12.16 12.32
C TRP A 211 -6.23 -12.25 11.21
N VAL A 212 -5.96 -13.45 10.68
CA VAL A 212 -4.99 -13.68 9.61
C VAL A 212 -5.36 -12.90 8.34
N LYS A 213 -6.62 -12.93 7.91
CA LYS A 213 -7.08 -12.15 6.75
C LYS A 213 -6.86 -10.64 6.95
N GLY A 214 -7.23 -10.11 8.10
CA GLY A 214 -7.02 -8.70 8.42
C GLY A 214 -5.54 -8.34 8.55
N ALA A 215 -4.72 -9.22 9.11
CA ALA A 215 -3.27 -9.03 9.20
C ALA A 215 -2.64 -8.99 7.81
N ILE A 216 -3.02 -9.88 6.89
CA ILE A 216 -2.52 -9.86 5.51
C ILE A 216 -2.92 -8.55 4.82
N CYS A 217 -4.15 -8.04 5.00
CA CYS A 217 -4.53 -6.73 4.48
C CYS A 217 -3.61 -5.60 4.99
N LEU A 218 -3.25 -5.61 6.29
CA LEU A 218 -2.33 -4.61 6.86
C LEU A 218 -0.89 -4.80 6.36
N ILE A 219 -0.42 -6.04 6.17
CA ILE A 219 0.90 -6.34 5.61
C ILE A 219 0.99 -5.78 4.18
N ILE A 220 -0.02 -6.07 3.35
CA ILE A 220 -0.08 -5.54 1.99
C ILE A 220 -0.03 -4.02 2.00
N HIS A 221 -0.90 -3.39 2.79
CA HIS A 221 -1.04 -1.93 2.86
C HIS A 221 0.21 -1.21 3.39
N ASN A 222 0.87 -1.77 4.41
CA ASN A 222 1.97 -1.11 5.09
C ASN A 222 3.35 -1.45 4.49
N MET A 223 3.47 -2.54 3.72
CA MET A 223 4.77 -3.05 3.32
C MET A 223 4.83 -3.50 1.87
N LEU A 224 4.04 -4.51 1.46
CA LEU A 224 4.19 -5.14 0.14
C LEU A 224 3.73 -4.23 -1.01
N CYS A 225 2.59 -3.57 -0.81
CA CYS A 225 1.97 -2.66 -1.80
C CYS A 225 1.52 -1.37 -1.09
N PRO A 226 2.46 -0.61 -0.51
CA PRO A 226 2.14 0.57 0.28
C PRO A 226 1.51 1.66 -0.60
N ASN A 227 0.44 2.26 -0.13
CA ASN A 227 -0.21 3.37 -0.82
C ASN A 227 -0.12 4.68 -0.01
N ASN A 228 -0.46 5.81 -0.66
CA ASN A 228 -0.41 7.13 -0.04
C ASN A 228 -1.63 7.45 0.84
N SER A 229 -2.53 6.48 1.03
CA SER A 229 -3.75 6.63 1.79
C SER A 229 -3.60 6.01 3.19
N SER A 230 -4.35 6.50 4.16
CA SER A 230 -4.54 5.82 5.45
C SER A 230 -5.59 4.70 5.38
N LEU A 231 -6.11 4.43 4.17
CA LEU A 231 -7.19 3.47 3.92
C LEU A 231 -6.63 2.16 3.36
N VAL A 232 -6.87 1.07 4.09
CA VAL A 232 -6.56 -0.30 3.68
C VAL A 232 -7.61 -0.76 2.67
N SER A 233 -7.16 -1.29 1.53
CA SER A 233 -8.04 -1.86 0.52
C SER A 233 -8.49 -3.27 0.90
N LEU A 234 -9.79 -3.53 0.82
CA LEU A 234 -10.39 -4.85 1.00
C LEU A 234 -10.63 -5.57 -0.33
N HIS A 235 -10.15 -5.04 -1.46
CA HIS A 235 -10.26 -5.71 -2.77
C HIS A 235 -9.46 -7.02 -2.86
N TYR A 236 -8.64 -7.32 -1.87
CA TYR A 236 -7.99 -8.63 -1.72
C TYR A 236 -8.91 -9.72 -1.15
N ALA A 237 -10.15 -9.39 -0.78
CA ALA A 237 -11.07 -10.30 -0.09
C ALA A 237 -11.28 -11.65 -0.80
N GLN A 238 -11.29 -11.66 -2.13
CA GLN A 238 -11.44 -12.89 -2.91
C GLN A 238 -10.16 -13.73 -2.88
N VAL A 239 -9.00 -13.09 -3.04
CA VAL A 239 -7.67 -13.72 -3.01
C VAL A 239 -7.39 -14.33 -1.63
N LEU A 240 -7.83 -13.65 -0.55
CA LEU A 240 -7.60 -14.11 0.83
C LEU A 240 -8.36 -15.38 1.25
N LYS A 241 -9.20 -15.94 0.40
CA LYS A 241 -9.81 -17.25 0.66
C LYS A 241 -8.79 -18.38 0.54
N GLU A 242 -7.93 -18.28 -0.46
CA GLU A 242 -6.92 -19.27 -0.85
C GLU A 242 -5.62 -18.54 -1.18
N ALA A 243 -5.10 -17.76 -0.21
CA ALA A 243 -4.00 -16.85 -0.45
C ALA A 243 -2.74 -17.55 -0.97
N SER A 244 -2.47 -18.79 -0.55
CA SER A 244 -1.33 -19.57 -1.03
C SER A 244 -1.42 -20.03 -2.49
N SER A 245 -2.61 -19.94 -3.11
CA SER A 245 -2.82 -20.31 -4.52
C SER A 245 -2.46 -19.21 -5.52
N TYR A 246 -2.00 -18.06 -5.03
CA TYR A 246 -1.67 -16.90 -5.85
C TYR A 246 -0.18 -16.58 -5.83
N ASN A 247 0.34 -16.08 -6.97
CA ASN A 247 1.72 -15.62 -7.08
C ASN A 247 1.88 -14.21 -6.47
N TRP A 248 2.15 -14.13 -5.18
CA TRP A 248 2.37 -12.88 -4.46
C TRP A 248 3.67 -12.20 -4.85
N CYS A 249 4.70 -12.96 -5.20
CA CYS A 249 5.98 -12.40 -5.62
C CYS A 249 5.83 -11.59 -6.90
N SER A 250 5.15 -12.14 -7.90
CA SER A 250 4.81 -11.43 -9.13
C SER A 250 3.97 -10.18 -8.88
N HIS A 251 2.98 -10.27 -7.97
CA HIS A 251 2.13 -9.14 -7.63
C HIS A 251 2.92 -7.98 -7.01
N VAL A 252 3.83 -8.25 -6.08
CA VAL A 252 4.70 -7.23 -5.47
C VAL A 252 5.61 -6.57 -6.51
N LEU A 253 6.22 -7.36 -7.42
CA LEU A 253 7.06 -6.82 -8.49
C LEU A 253 6.24 -5.97 -9.46
N GLN A 254 5.04 -6.41 -9.85
CA GLN A 254 4.18 -5.62 -10.73
C GLN A 254 3.76 -4.31 -10.06
N TYR A 255 3.44 -4.34 -8.78
CA TYR A 255 3.15 -3.13 -8.01
C TYR A 255 4.32 -2.14 -8.01
N MET A 256 5.55 -2.63 -7.79
CA MET A 256 6.75 -1.79 -7.86
C MET A 256 7.00 -1.25 -9.28
N LYS A 257 6.83 -2.09 -10.30
CA LYS A 257 6.92 -1.69 -11.71
C LYS A 257 6.00 -0.53 -12.03
N ASP A 258 4.77 -0.58 -11.53
CA ASP A 258 3.77 0.47 -11.75
C ASP A 258 4.05 1.74 -10.93
N GLY A 259 4.53 1.58 -9.72
CA GLY A 259 4.77 2.68 -8.78
C GLY A 259 6.08 3.45 -8.97
N LEU A 260 7.08 2.85 -9.62
CA LEU A 260 8.39 3.47 -9.90
C LEU A 260 8.49 4.05 -11.31
N GLN A 261 7.40 4.10 -12.07
CA GLN A 261 7.40 4.50 -13.49
C GLN A 261 7.82 5.94 -13.75
N ASN A 262 7.60 6.84 -12.81
CA ASN A 262 7.82 8.26 -13.03
C ASN A 262 8.73 8.84 -11.94
N PRO A 263 10.00 9.14 -12.24
CA PRO A 263 10.93 9.75 -11.28
C PRO A 263 10.51 11.15 -10.83
N GLU A 264 9.64 11.84 -11.58
CA GLU A 264 9.11 13.16 -11.22
C GLU A 264 7.93 13.09 -10.23
N VAL A 265 7.38 11.88 -10.00
CA VAL A 265 6.30 11.73 -9.01
C VAL A 265 6.87 11.95 -7.61
N ALA A 266 6.39 12.99 -6.96
CA ALA A 266 6.78 13.39 -5.60
C ALA A 266 6.60 12.28 -4.54
N ASN A 267 6.05 11.13 -4.90
CA ASN A 267 5.68 10.04 -4.01
C ASN A 267 5.79 8.68 -4.71
N PRO A 268 7.00 8.14 -4.91
CA PRO A 268 7.16 6.82 -5.49
C PRO A 268 6.49 5.76 -4.61
N LEU A 269 5.77 4.83 -5.25
CA LEU A 269 5.09 3.73 -4.58
C LEU A 269 5.84 2.43 -4.85
N ALA A 270 6.57 1.94 -3.86
CA ALA A 270 7.27 0.65 -3.95
C ALA A 270 7.50 0.05 -2.57
N ASP A 271 7.79 -1.24 -2.53
CA ASP A 271 8.33 -1.90 -1.33
C ASP A 271 9.82 -1.59 -1.19
N PHE A 272 10.14 -0.42 -0.65
CA PHE A 272 11.52 0.01 -0.43
C PHE A 272 12.26 -0.83 0.62
N HIS A 273 11.55 -1.52 1.50
CA HIS A 273 12.15 -2.45 2.46
C HIS A 273 12.72 -3.68 1.72
N PHE A 274 11.95 -4.27 0.83
CA PHE A 274 12.43 -5.34 -0.04
C PHE A 274 13.64 -4.90 -0.86
N LEU A 275 13.52 -3.75 -1.53
CA LEU A 275 14.59 -3.21 -2.37
C LEU A 275 15.89 -3.00 -1.59
N MET A 276 15.78 -2.49 -0.36
CA MET A 276 16.95 -2.25 0.49
C MET A 276 17.59 -3.56 0.97
N ILE A 277 16.80 -4.55 1.40
CA ILE A 277 17.32 -5.86 1.81
C ILE A 277 17.98 -6.55 0.62
N ASN A 278 17.30 -6.63 -0.53
CA ASN A 278 17.83 -7.25 -1.74
C ASN A 278 19.13 -6.59 -2.20
N TYR A 279 19.17 -5.25 -2.17
CA TYR A 279 20.39 -4.50 -2.47
C TYR A 279 21.52 -4.84 -1.50
N MET A 280 21.27 -4.80 -0.18
CA MET A 280 22.28 -5.08 0.84
C MET A 280 22.83 -6.52 0.75
N GLU A 281 21.97 -7.49 0.51
CA GLU A 281 22.37 -8.89 0.35
C GLU A 281 23.26 -9.09 -0.87
N LYS A 282 22.91 -8.50 -2.01
CA LYS A 282 23.66 -8.63 -3.26
C LYS A 282 24.97 -7.82 -3.25
N MET A 283 24.97 -6.65 -2.65
CA MET A 283 26.17 -5.80 -2.57
C MET A 283 27.06 -6.13 -1.38
N GLY A 284 26.52 -6.72 -0.30
CA GLY A 284 27.25 -7.07 0.90
C GLY A 284 28.04 -5.90 1.46
N LYS A 285 29.26 -6.17 1.94
CA LYS A 285 30.18 -5.14 2.50
C LYS A 285 30.61 -4.06 1.50
N ARG A 286 30.33 -4.21 0.21
CA ARG A 286 30.64 -3.22 -0.83
C ARG A 286 29.61 -2.08 -0.88
N SER A 287 28.46 -2.23 -0.21
CA SER A 287 27.42 -1.21 -0.23
C SER A 287 27.90 0.10 0.41
N PRO A 288 27.91 1.22 -0.34
CA PRO A 288 28.27 2.53 0.22
C PRO A 288 27.30 2.98 1.31
N PHE A 289 26.05 2.50 1.29
CA PHE A 289 25.03 2.79 2.30
C PHE A 289 25.33 2.13 3.65
N LEU A 290 25.99 0.94 3.66
CA LEU A 290 26.40 0.24 4.89
C LEU A 290 27.70 0.81 5.46
N THR A 291 28.57 1.33 4.61
CA THR A 291 29.89 1.82 5.04
C THR A 291 29.90 3.28 5.47
N GLY A 292 28.77 3.98 5.38
CA GLY A 292 28.66 5.43 5.64
C GLY A 292 29.45 6.30 4.65
N LYS A 293 30.00 5.70 3.59
CA LYS A 293 30.78 6.38 2.55
C LYS A 293 29.94 6.95 1.41
N TYR A 294 28.61 6.86 1.53
CA TYR A 294 27.73 7.42 0.51
C TYR A 294 27.85 8.95 0.52
N LYS A 295 28.49 9.48 -0.50
CA LYS A 295 28.42 10.88 -0.85
C LYS A 295 27.32 11.02 -1.90
N GLN A 296 26.44 12.02 -1.75
CA GLN A 296 25.44 12.33 -2.74
C GLN A 296 26.13 12.50 -4.10
N PRO A 297 25.71 11.81 -5.18
CA PRO A 297 26.26 12.08 -6.51
C PRO A 297 26.04 13.56 -6.82
N SER A 298 27.11 14.25 -7.24
CA SER A 298 26.95 15.59 -7.77
C SER A 298 26.05 15.50 -9.01
N LEU A 299 25.14 16.42 -9.17
CA LEU A 299 24.21 16.50 -10.34
C LEU A 299 24.96 16.77 -11.67
N ARG A 300 26.28 16.60 -11.71
CA ARG A 300 27.17 16.96 -12.84
C ARG A 300 27.88 15.77 -13.49
N ASP A 301 27.59 14.51 -13.08
CA ASP A 301 28.23 13.32 -13.70
C ASP A 301 27.23 12.53 -14.57
#